data_70d944181fa7fd6de9242b0fe1aac092
#
_entry.id   70d944181fa7fd6de9242b0fe1aac092
#
_cell.length_a   1.000
_cell.length_b   1.000
_cell.length_c   1.000
_cell.angle_alpha   90.00
_cell.angle_beta   90.00
_cell.angle_gamma   90.00
#
_symmetry.space_group_name_H-M   'P 1'
#
loop_
_entity.id
_entity.type
_entity.pdbx_description
1 polymer ?
#
loop_
_entity_poly.entity_id
_entity_poly.type
_entity_poly.pdbx_seq_one_letter_code
_entity_poly.pdbx_strand_id
1 'polypeptide(L)'
;MNSSQNTFAQQIQSAWDSQGSMLCVGFDPDPQRLPSSLQGKPEGIFEFCRDIADATADLVCAFKPQFAYFASQGAEKQLEKLIVHLKDRYPHIPIILDSKRGDIGSTAEHYAMEAFERYGADAVTVNPYMGFDSIEPYLSYQGKGVIILCRTSNPGGSDIQFLKVGESGDPLYLHIAKLAANQWNTSGQISLVVGATFPEEIAKVRSIVGDMPLLIPGIGAQGGDIDATVKAGSILNKPGTGMLINSSRTILYASPDNSFAEASRAVAMATRDALRAAAKK
;
A
#
# COMPACT_ATOMS: atom_id res chain seq x y z
N MET A 1 1.51 12.95 29.97
CA MET A 1 2.72 12.37 29.39
C MET A 1 2.42 12.20 27.91
N ASN A 2 2.96 13.07 27.04
CA ASN A 2 2.80 12.91 25.59
C ASN A 2 3.67 11.71 25.18
N SER A 3 3.06 10.54 25.00
CA SER A 3 3.67 9.49 24.22
C SER A 3 3.76 10.04 22.79
N SER A 4 4.96 10.36 22.32
CA SER A 4 5.18 10.71 20.93
C SER A 4 4.66 9.55 20.08
N GLN A 5 3.52 9.76 19.40
CA GLN A 5 3.02 8.79 18.45
C GLN A 5 4.11 8.55 17.39
N ASN A 6 4.42 7.28 17.13
CA ASN A 6 5.35 6.92 16.08
C ASN A 6 4.85 7.47 14.74
N THR A 7 5.73 8.07 13.96
CA THR A 7 5.39 8.47 12.59
C THR A 7 5.08 7.23 11.74
N PHE A 8 4.35 7.40 10.64
CA PHE A 8 4.07 6.28 9.73
C PHE A 8 5.37 5.61 9.24
N ALA A 9 6.39 6.38 8.92
CA ALA A 9 7.70 5.84 8.52
C ALA A 9 8.33 4.97 9.64
N GLN A 10 8.20 5.37 10.90
CA GLN A 10 8.67 4.56 12.05
C GLN A 10 7.82 3.29 12.23
N GLN A 11 6.51 3.36 12.01
CA GLN A 11 5.64 2.17 12.06
C GLN A 11 6.05 1.15 10.99
N ILE A 12 6.28 1.61 9.76
CA ILE A 12 6.77 0.74 8.67
C ILE A 12 8.14 0.19 8.97
N GLN A 13 9.08 0.99 9.46
CA GLN A 13 10.41 0.51 9.85
C GLN A 13 10.32 -0.58 10.91
N SER A 14 9.50 -0.37 11.95
CA SER A 14 9.28 -1.38 12.99
C SER A 14 8.66 -2.67 12.44
N ALA A 15 7.75 -2.56 11.46
CA ALA A 15 7.16 -3.72 10.80
C ALA A 15 8.19 -4.47 9.95
N TRP A 16 9.05 -3.79 9.19
CA TRP A 16 10.15 -4.45 8.48
C TRP A 16 11.10 -5.18 9.43
N ASP A 17 11.50 -4.53 10.51
CA ASP A 17 12.46 -5.08 11.47
C ASP A 17 11.90 -6.30 12.22
N SER A 18 10.63 -6.22 12.64
CA SER A 18 10.00 -7.30 13.41
C SER A 18 9.61 -8.50 12.53
N GLN A 19 9.10 -8.26 11.33
CA GLN A 19 8.62 -9.31 10.42
C GLN A 19 9.71 -9.79 9.46
N GLY A 20 10.78 -9.00 9.27
CA GLY A 20 11.80 -9.26 8.25
C GLY A 20 11.17 -9.42 6.86
N SER A 21 10.14 -8.64 6.54
CA SER A 21 9.33 -8.81 5.33
C SER A 21 9.00 -7.46 4.71
N MET A 22 9.04 -7.42 3.37
CA MET A 22 8.54 -6.30 2.57
C MET A 22 7.15 -6.57 2.00
N LEU A 23 6.58 -7.75 2.29
CA LEU A 23 5.29 -8.15 1.73
C LEU A 23 4.15 -7.33 2.34
N CYS A 24 3.33 -6.74 1.49
CA CYS A 24 2.05 -6.13 1.83
C CYS A 24 0.94 -6.97 1.19
N VAL A 25 0.02 -7.51 1.99
CA VAL A 25 -1.13 -8.24 1.45
C VAL A 25 -2.28 -7.27 1.20
N GLY A 26 -2.73 -7.23 -0.06
CA GLY A 26 -3.87 -6.42 -0.47
C GLY A 26 -5.18 -7.20 -0.40
N PHE A 27 -6.24 -6.57 0.08
CA PHE A 27 -7.60 -7.12 0.09
C PHE A 27 -8.45 -6.46 -1.00
N ASP A 28 -8.60 -7.17 -2.11
CA ASP A 28 -9.42 -6.81 -3.28
C ASP A 28 -10.54 -7.89 -3.42
N PRO A 29 -11.51 -8.00 -2.47
CA PRO A 29 -12.47 -9.11 -2.45
C PRO A 29 -13.52 -8.96 -3.56
N ASP A 30 -13.57 -9.97 -4.44
CA ASP A 30 -14.60 -10.10 -5.48
C ASP A 30 -15.61 -11.16 -5.01
N PRO A 31 -16.89 -10.80 -4.76
CA PRO A 31 -17.90 -11.74 -4.29
C PRO A 31 -18.09 -12.97 -5.17
N GLN A 32 -17.84 -12.85 -6.49
CA GLN A 32 -17.96 -13.96 -7.42
C GLN A 32 -16.81 -14.98 -7.31
N ARG A 33 -15.72 -14.59 -6.67
CA ARG A 33 -14.51 -15.41 -6.49
C ARG A 33 -14.32 -15.90 -5.06
N LEU A 34 -15.24 -15.60 -4.16
CA LEU A 34 -15.22 -16.14 -2.80
C LEU A 34 -15.43 -17.67 -2.86
N PRO A 35 -14.88 -18.44 -1.90
CA PRO A 35 -15.24 -19.83 -1.73
C PRO A 35 -16.76 -20.02 -1.60
N SER A 36 -17.29 -21.12 -2.15
CA SER A 36 -18.74 -21.39 -2.17
C SER A 36 -19.37 -21.35 -0.79
N SER A 37 -18.62 -21.70 0.25
CA SER A 37 -19.06 -21.63 1.65
C SER A 37 -19.26 -20.19 2.17
N LEU A 38 -18.71 -19.18 1.50
CA LEU A 38 -18.80 -17.77 1.88
C LEU A 38 -19.67 -16.94 0.91
N GLN A 39 -19.96 -17.47 -0.29
CA GLN A 39 -20.80 -16.79 -1.27
C GLN A 39 -22.21 -16.60 -0.72
N GLY A 40 -22.77 -15.40 -0.92
CA GLY A 40 -24.11 -15.04 -0.46
C GLY A 40 -24.29 -14.87 1.05
N LYS A 41 -23.24 -15.09 1.86
CA LYS A 41 -23.32 -14.79 3.30
C LYS A 41 -23.29 -13.29 3.56
N PRO A 42 -24.05 -12.77 4.53
CA PRO A 42 -24.05 -11.34 4.88
C PRO A 42 -22.66 -10.80 5.25
N GLU A 43 -21.79 -11.60 5.86
CA GLU A 43 -20.44 -11.24 6.31
C GLU A 43 -19.34 -11.95 5.48
N GLY A 44 -19.69 -12.53 4.33
CA GLY A 44 -18.77 -13.37 3.55
C GLY A 44 -17.48 -12.67 3.11
N ILE A 45 -17.56 -11.38 2.77
CA ILE A 45 -16.38 -10.56 2.42
C ILE A 45 -15.48 -10.36 3.64
N PHE A 46 -16.06 -10.05 4.80
CA PHE A 46 -15.32 -9.90 6.05
C PHE A 46 -14.66 -11.21 6.46
N GLU A 47 -15.43 -12.33 6.51
CA GLU A 47 -14.90 -13.66 6.87
C GLU A 47 -13.72 -14.05 5.99
N PHE A 48 -13.85 -13.86 4.66
CA PHE A 48 -12.80 -14.15 3.70
C PHE A 48 -11.52 -13.36 3.96
N CYS A 49 -11.65 -12.04 4.09
CA CYS A 49 -10.49 -11.18 4.31
C CYS A 49 -9.86 -11.41 5.69
N ARG A 50 -10.67 -11.63 6.73
CA ARG A 50 -10.22 -11.94 8.09
C ARG A 50 -9.39 -13.22 8.11
N ASP A 51 -9.89 -14.31 7.52
CA ASP A 51 -9.24 -15.62 7.60
C ASP A 51 -7.89 -15.60 6.85
N ILE A 52 -7.82 -14.86 5.72
CA ILE A 52 -6.54 -14.65 5.02
C ILE A 52 -5.60 -13.76 5.84
N ALA A 53 -6.10 -12.71 6.48
CA ALA A 53 -5.29 -11.86 7.35
C ALA A 53 -4.69 -12.66 8.51
N ASP A 54 -5.51 -13.45 9.20
CA ASP A 54 -5.09 -14.28 10.32
C ASP A 54 -4.06 -15.33 9.88
N ALA A 55 -4.20 -15.87 8.65
CA ALA A 55 -3.25 -16.83 8.09
C ALA A 55 -1.92 -16.19 7.62
N THR A 56 -1.86 -14.88 7.41
CA THR A 56 -0.69 -14.23 6.81
C THR A 56 -0.03 -13.15 7.68
N ALA A 57 -0.58 -12.85 8.85
CA ALA A 57 -0.14 -11.73 9.71
C ALA A 57 1.35 -11.82 10.11
N ASP A 58 1.90 -13.00 10.32
CA ASP A 58 3.32 -13.22 10.63
C ASP A 58 4.26 -13.16 9.42
N LEU A 59 3.71 -12.89 8.22
CA LEU A 59 4.44 -12.88 6.96
C LEU A 59 4.54 -11.49 6.32
N VAL A 60 3.80 -10.50 6.83
CA VAL A 60 3.59 -9.21 6.16
C VAL A 60 4.12 -8.03 6.95
N CYS A 61 4.50 -6.96 6.26
CA CYS A 61 4.83 -5.67 6.87
C CYS A 61 3.65 -4.68 6.88
N ALA A 62 2.58 -4.96 6.12
CA ALA A 62 1.36 -4.14 6.08
C ALA A 62 0.19 -4.93 5.49
N PHE A 63 -1.04 -4.48 5.81
CA PHE A 63 -2.25 -4.86 5.10
C PHE A 63 -2.82 -3.67 4.32
N LYS A 64 -3.41 -3.94 3.15
CA LYS A 64 -3.91 -2.89 2.26
C LYS A 64 -5.29 -3.23 1.69
N PRO A 65 -6.39 -2.97 2.41
CA PRO A 65 -7.73 -3.08 1.85
C PRO A 65 -7.95 -2.05 0.73
N GLN A 66 -8.51 -2.52 -0.40
CA GLN A 66 -8.87 -1.69 -1.54
C GLN A 66 -10.32 -1.24 -1.38
N PHE A 67 -10.53 0.04 -1.07
CA PHE A 67 -11.83 0.63 -0.75
C PHE A 67 -12.90 0.34 -1.80
N ALA A 68 -12.55 0.46 -3.09
CA ALA A 68 -13.51 0.29 -4.18
C ALA A 68 -14.20 -1.07 -4.20
N TYR A 69 -13.50 -2.15 -3.80
CA TYR A 69 -14.08 -3.50 -3.76
C TYR A 69 -15.13 -3.67 -2.66
N PHE A 70 -15.00 -2.95 -1.57
CA PHE A 70 -16.00 -2.95 -0.49
C PHE A 70 -17.16 -2.00 -0.83
N ALA A 71 -16.87 -0.78 -1.23
CA ALA A 71 -17.89 0.23 -1.51
C ALA A 71 -18.84 -0.18 -2.65
N SER A 72 -18.30 -0.76 -3.73
CA SER A 72 -19.13 -1.22 -4.87
C SER A 72 -20.11 -2.35 -4.51
N GLN A 73 -19.92 -3.00 -3.36
CA GLN A 73 -20.75 -4.10 -2.86
C GLN A 73 -21.63 -3.67 -1.66
N GLY A 74 -21.59 -2.39 -1.26
CA GLY A 74 -22.24 -1.94 -0.03
C GLY A 74 -21.68 -2.60 1.23
N ALA A 75 -20.39 -2.99 1.19
CA ALA A 75 -19.71 -3.75 2.24
C ALA A 75 -18.81 -2.88 3.14
N GLU A 76 -19.06 -1.57 3.21
CA GLU A 76 -18.26 -0.63 4.01
C GLU A 76 -18.22 -1.00 5.48
N LYS A 77 -19.34 -1.52 6.03
CA LYS A 77 -19.38 -2.04 7.41
C LYS A 77 -18.50 -3.28 7.61
N GLN A 78 -18.35 -4.11 6.56
CA GLN A 78 -17.44 -5.26 6.62
C GLN A 78 -15.98 -4.80 6.57
N LEU A 79 -15.68 -3.72 5.83
CA LEU A 79 -14.36 -3.08 5.85
C LEU A 79 -14.04 -2.51 7.24
N GLU A 80 -14.98 -1.81 7.88
CA GLU A 80 -14.82 -1.31 9.25
C GLU A 80 -14.51 -2.45 10.21
N LYS A 81 -15.29 -3.55 10.17
CA LYS A 81 -15.04 -4.76 10.98
C LYS A 81 -13.68 -5.37 10.73
N LEU A 82 -13.25 -5.44 9.46
CA LEU A 82 -11.92 -5.97 9.12
C LEU A 82 -10.81 -5.13 9.74
N ILE A 83 -10.89 -3.81 9.61
CA ILE A 83 -9.87 -2.91 10.17
C ILE A 83 -9.84 -3.00 11.70
N VAL A 84 -11.01 -3.04 12.36
CA VAL A 84 -11.08 -3.25 13.83
C VAL A 84 -10.41 -4.58 14.21
N HIS A 85 -10.76 -5.68 13.53
CA HIS A 85 -10.15 -6.98 13.78
C HIS A 85 -8.60 -6.94 13.64
N LEU A 86 -8.11 -6.32 12.56
CA LEU A 86 -6.67 -6.20 12.32
C LEU A 86 -5.96 -5.37 13.39
N LYS A 87 -6.56 -4.27 13.84
CA LYS A 87 -5.99 -3.42 14.90
C LYS A 87 -5.97 -4.10 16.26
N ASP A 88 -7.00 -4.84 16.58
CA ASP A 88 -7.11 -5.55 17.86
C ASP A 88 -6.15 -6.75 17.92
N ARG A 89 -6.01 -7.48 16.82
CA ARG A 89 -5.20 -8.72 16.78
C ARG A 89 -3.76 -8.49 16.42
N TYR A 90 -3.47 -7.49 15.57
CA TYR A 90 -2.17 -7.24 14.96
C TYR A 90 -1.80 -5.74 15.00
N PRO A 91 -1.81 -5.09 16.19
CA PRO A 91 -1.64 -3.63 16.31
C PRO A 91 -0.28 -3.12 15.80
N HIS A 92 0.68 -4.01 15.61
CA HIS A 92 2.02 -3.71 15.09
C HIS A 92 2.11 -3.74 13.55
N ILE A 93 1.03 -4.17 12.86
CA ILE A 93 0.99 -4.22 11.40
C ILE A 93 0.18 -3.03 10.88
N PRO A 94 0.81 -2.08 10.18
CA PRO A 94 0.13 -0.93 9.61
C PRO A 94 -0.94 -1.30 8.58
N ILE A 95 -2.04 -0.55 8.58
CA ILE A 95 -3.16 -0.71 7.66
C ILE A 95 -3.20 0.48 6.70
N ILE A 96 -3.13 0.20 5.40
CA ILE A 96 -3.17 1.19 4.33
C ILE A 96 -4.54 1.14 3.65
N LEU A 97 -5.36 2.18 3.78
CA LEU A 97 -6.61 2.29 3.03
C LEU A 97 -6.31 2.72 1.59
N ASP A 98 -6.44 1.80 0.65
CA ASP A 98 -6.20 2.08 -0.77
C ASP A 98 -7.46 2.66 -1.42
N SER A 99 -7.65 3.97 -1.35
CA SER A 99 -8.83 4.68 -1.85
C SER A 99 -8.53 5.66 -2.99
N LYS A 100 -7.27 6.06 -3.15
CA LYS A 100 -6.80 6.99 -4.20
C LYS A 100 -7.66 8.25 -4.31
N ARG A 101 -8.04 8.81 -3.16
CA ARG A 101 -8.85 10.04 -3.09
C ARG A 101 -8.09 11.21 -3.72
N GLY A 102 -8.82 12.18 -4.25
CA GLY A 102 -8.26 13.39 -4.82
C GLY A 102 -9.35 14.44 -4.90
N ASP A 103 -9.27 15.42 -3.99
CA ASP A 103 -10.16 16.57 -3.90
C ASP A 103 -9.47 17.68 -3.10
N ILE A 104 -10.08 18.85 -2.96
CA ILE A 104 -9.51 20.01 -2.29
C ILE A 104 -10.42 20.53 -1.18
N GLY A 105 -9.86 21.40 -0.30
CA GLY A 105 -10.60 22.09 0.75
C GLY A 105 -11.37 21.12 1.66
N SER A 106 -12.58 21.50 2.03
CA SER A 106 -13.42 20.73 2.95
C SER A 106 -13.74 19.32 2.45
N THR A 107 -13.82 19.07 1.14
CA THR A 107 -14.03 17.73 0.60
C THR A 107 -12.82 16.82 0.88
N ALA A 108 -11.60 17.33 0.72
CA ALA A 108 -10.39 16.59 1.07
C ALA A 108 -10.29 16.33 2.58
N GLU A 109 -10.72 17.29 3.44
CA GLU A 109 -10.84 17.10 4.88
C GLU A 109 -11.80 15.94 5.22
N HIS A 110 -12.97 15.90 4.58
CA HIS A 110 -13.92 14.80 4.77
C HIS A 110 -13.37 13.44 4.35
N TYR A 111 -12.57 13.38 3.28
CA TYR A 111 -11.89 12.14 2.90
C TYR A 111 -10.76 11.76 3.87
N ALA A 112 -10.07 12.72 4.46
CA ALA A 112 -9.09 12.45 5.51
C ALA A 112 -9.77 11.90 6.78
N MET A 113 -10.89 12.50 7.21
CA MET A 113 -11.74 11.98 8.31
C MET A 113 -12.24 10.57 8.00
N GLU A 114 -12.72 10.31 6.78
CA GLU A 114 -13.14 8.96 6.35
C GLU A 114 -12.00 7.95 6.58
N ALA A 115 -10.79 8.24 6.11
CA ALA A 115 -9.67 7.32 6.21
C ALA A 115 -9.17 7.11 7.64
N PHE A 116 -9.00 8.19 8.40
CA PHE A 116 -8.28 8.16 9.66
C PHE A 116 -9.17 8.09 10.90
N GLU A 117 -10.39 8.64 10.86
CA GLU A 117 -11.31 8.59 11.98
C GLU A 117 -12.34 7.47 11.82
N ARG A 118 -13.05 7.41 10.68
CA ARG A 118 -14.06 6.38 10.45
C ARG A 118 -13.44 4.99 10.33
N TYR A 119 -12.48 4.81 9.43
CA TYR A 119 -11.81 3.52 9.23
C TYR A 119 -10.62 3.30 10.16
N GLY A 120 -10.06 4.35 10.74
CA GLY A 120 -8.91 4.23 11.63
C GLY A 120 -7.63 3.74 10.94
N ALA A 121 -7.50 3.88 9.62
CA ALA A 121 -6.33 3.47 8.87
C ALA A 121 -5.04 4.17 9.36
N ASP A 122 -3.89 3.56 9.12
CA ASP A 122 -2.59 4.14 9.47
C ASP A 122 -1.99 4.93 8.30
N ALA A 123 -2.43 4.61 7.08
CA ALA A 123 -2.11 5.39 5.88
C ALA A 123 -3.24 5.32 4.86
N VAL A 124 -3.24 6.26 3.92
CA VAL A 124 -4.19 6.34 2.82
C VAL A 124 -3.49 6.67 1.50
N THR A 125 -3.96 6.09 0.39
CA THR A 125 -3.48 6.48 -0.94
C THR A 125 -4.25 7.67 -1.47
N VAL A 126 -3.53 8.65 -2.05
CA VAL A 126 -4.11 9.89 -2.60
C VAL A 126 -3.60 10.20 -4.00
N ASN A 127 -4.39 10.92 -4.78
CA ASN A 127 -4.06 11.36 -6.12
C ASN A 127 -3.58 12.82 -6.10
N PRO A 128 -2.35 13.13 -6.55
CA PRO A 128 -1.78 14.48 -6.48
C PRO A 128 -2.18 15.38 -7.66
N TYR A 129 -3.08 14.96 -8.54
CA TYR A 129 -3.38 15.70 -9.77
C TYR A 129 -3.86 17.12 -9.53
N MET A 130 -4.50 17.40 -8.38
CA MET A 130 -4.96 18.72 -7.96
C MET A 130 -3.91 19.50 -7.13
N GLY A 131 -2.66 19.04 -7.10
CA GLY A 131 -1.56 19.70 -6.39
C GLY A 131 -1.55 19.47 -4.88
N PHE A 132 -0.82 20.34 -4.15
CA PHE A 132 -0.63 20.18 -2.70
C PHE A 132 -1.92 20.28 -1.90
N ASP A 133 -2.86 21.10 -2.38
CA ASP A 133 -4.19 21.26 -1.75
C ASP A 133 -4.97 19.95 -1.60
N SER A 134 -4.65 18.94 -2.44
CA SER A 134 -5.24 17.61 -2.35
C SER A 134 -4.52 16.68 -1.37
N ILE A 135 -3.42 17.11 -0.78
CA ILE A 135 -2.54 16.33 0.10
C ILE A 135 -2.52 16.92 1.51
N GLU A 136 -2.44 18.25 1.63
CA GLU A 136 -2.29 18.98 2.88
C GLU A 136 -3.32 18.58 3.97
N PRO A 137 -4.63 18.40 3.68
CA PRO A 137 -5.61 18.04 4.70
C PRO A 137 -5.29 16.72 5.42
N TYR A 138 -4.69 15.77 4.73
CA TYR A 138 -4.28 14.49 5.31
C TYR A 138 -3.05 14.62 6.21
N LEU A 139 -2.16 15.57 5.93
CA LEU A 139 -0.94 15.81 6.73
C LEU A 139 -1.24 16.40 8.11
N SER A 140 -2.44 16.93 8.34
CA SER A 140 -2.89 17.39 9.66
C SER A 140 -3.01 16.26 10.69
N TYR A 141 -3.15 15.01 10.24
CA TYR A 141 -3.25 13.82 11.09
C TYR A 141 -1.86 13.29 11.47
N GLN A 142 -1.37 13.70 12.61
CA GLN A 142 -0.04 13.28 13.09
C GLN A 142 0.07 11.75 13.23
N GLY A 143 1.23 11.20 12.85
CA GLY A 143 1.48 9.75 12.89
C GLY A 143 0.84 8.94 11.76
N LYS A 144 0.03 9.57 10.89
CA LYS A 144 -0.60 8.92 9.74
C LYS A 144 0.23 9.09 8.46
N GLY A 145 0.12 8.12 7.55
CA GLY A 145 0.82 8.12 6.28
C GLY A 145 -0.05 8.60 5.12
N VAL A 146 0.56 9.36 4.20
CA VAL A 146 -0.06 9.84 2.96
C VAL A 146 0.73 9.28 1.78
N ILE A 147 0.13 8.31 1.06
CA ILE A 147 0.83 7.61 -0.02
C ILE A 147 0.35 8.16 -1.36
N ILE A 148 1.21 8.95 -2.01
CA ILE A 148 0.87 9.71 -3.20
C ILE A 148 1.11 8.88 -4.46
N LEU A 149 0.16 8.89 -5.41
CA LEU A 149 0.37 8.29 -6.73
C LEU A 149 1.51 9.04 -7.45
N CYS A 150 2.53 8.30 -7.86
CA CYS A 150 3.69 8.83 -8.57
C CYS A 150 3.84 8.18 -9.94
N ARG A 151 4.30 6.93 -10.00
CA ARG A 151 4.37 6.15 -11.24
C ARG A 151 3.54 4.89 -11.09
N THR A 152 2.46 4.80 -11.84
CA THR A 152 1.52 3.69 -11.74
C THR A 152 1.86 2.56 -12.73
N SER A 153 1.47 1.32 -12.40
CA SER A 153 1.83 0.12 -13.18
C SER A 153 0.98 -0.13 -14.43
N ASN A 154 -0.13 0.61 -14.58
CA ASN A 154 -1.04 0.45 -15.70
C ASN A 154 -0.48 1.10 -16.99
N PRO A 155 -0.73 0.53 -18.19
CA PRO A 155 -0.22 1.07 -19.45
C PRO A 155 -0.60 2.53 -19.69
N GLY A 156 -1.85 2.92 -19.47
CA GLY A 156 -2.35 4.29 -19.66
C GLY A 156 -1.72 5.32 -18.73
N GLY A 157 -1.02 4.90 -17.66
CA GLY A 157 -0.24 5.81 -16.83
C GLY A 157 0.83 6.57 -17.64
N SER A 158 1.33 5.97 -18.71
CA SER A 158 2.34 6.58 -19.58
C SER A 158 1.83 7.76 -20.39
N ASP A 159 0.53 7.86 -20.63
CA ASP A 159 -0.08 8.97 -21.39
C ASP A 159 0.15 10.33 -20.71
N ILE A 160 0.21 10.32 -19.38
CA ILE A 160 0.35 11.54 -18.56
C ILE A 160 1.70 11.56 -17.85
N GLN A 161 2.10 10.46 -17.20
CA GLN A 161 3.24 10.43 -16.28
C GLN A 161 4.59 10.59 -16.99
N PHE A 162 4.67 10.38 -18.31
CA PHE A 162 5.86 10.62 -19.13
C PHE A 162 5.88 11.99 -19.84
N LEU A 163 4.83 12.80 -19.70
CA LEU A 163 4.86 14.15 -20.22
C LEU A 163 6.02 14.92 -19.57
N LYS A 164 6.80 15.57 -20.39
CA LYS A 164 7.92 16.40 -19.95
C LYS A 164 7.41 17.71 -19.38
N VAL A 165 7.87 18.07 -18.20
CA VAL A 165 7.40 19.26 -17.46
C VAL A 165 8.57 20.10 -16.96
N GLY A 166 8.31 21.41 -16.80
CA GLY A 166 9.30 22.37 -16.32
C GLY A 166 10.48 22.57 -17.27
N GLU A 167 11.41 23.40 -16.84
CA GLU A 167 12.64 23.71 -17.62
C GLU A 167 13.60 22.51 -17.70
N SER A 168 13.60 21.63 -16.69
CA SER A 168 14.44 20.43 -16.66
C SER A 168 14.02 19.38 -17.68
N GLY A 169 12.79 19.44 -18.21
CA GLY A 169 12.25 18.44 -19.12
C GLY A 169 12.08 17.04 -18.47
N ASP A 170 11.97 16.99 -17.16
CA ASP A 170 11.72 15.74 -16.45
C ASP A 170 10.34 15.16 -16.79
N PRO A 171 10.17 13.84 -16.82
CA PRO A 171 8.84 13.23 -16.81
C PRO A 171 8.03 13.66 -15.59
N LEU A 172 6.71 13.83 -15.75
CA LEU A 172 5.81 14.29 -14.69
C LEU A 172 5.94 13.46 -13.40
N TYR A 173 6.11 12.13 -13.49
CA TYR A 173 6.26 11.29 -12.30
C TYR A 173 7.53 11.63 -11.49
N LEU A 174 8.65 12.01 -12.14
CA LEU A 174 9.85 12.46 -11.44
C LEU A 174 9.67 13.86 -10.84
N HIS A 175 8.91 14.72 -11.51
CA HIS A 175 8.55 16.01 -10.95
C HIS A 175 7.71 15.86 -9.67
N ILE A 176 6.71 14.95 -9.67
CA ILE A 176 5.94 14.60 -8.46
C ILE A 176 6.86 14.06 -7.36
N ALA A 177 7.80 13.18 -7.68
CA ALA A 177 8.75 12.66 -6.70
C ALA A 177 9.62 13.78 -6.08
N LYS A 178 10.07 14.75 -6.89
CA LYS A 178 10.82 15.94 -6.42
C LYS A 178 9.97 16.85 -5.53
N LEU A 179 8.71 17.13 -5.90
CA LEU A 179 7.80 17.89 -5.07
C LEU A 179 7.55 17.19 -3.72
N ALA A 180 7.26 15.90 -3.77
CA ALA A 180 7.04 15.11 -2.56
C ALA A 180 8.26 15.13 -1.62
N ALA A 181 9.47 14.92 -2.16
CA ALA A 181 10.69 14.86 -1.35
C ALA A 181 11.14 16.22 -0.79
N ASN A 182 11.04 17.29 -1.60
CA ASN A 182 11.70 18.55 -1.29
C ASN A 182 10.77 19.66 -0.78
N GLN A 183 9.44 19.53 -1.01
CA GLN A 183 8.49 20.57 -0.67
C GLN A 183 7.35 20.10 0.22
N TRP A 184 6.76 18.94 -0.07
CA TRP A 184 5.52 18.50 0.58
C TRP A 184 5.75 17.68 1.86
N ASN A 185 6.87 16.96 1.95
CA ASN A 185 7.15 16.02 3.07
C ASN A 185 7.84 16.68 4.27
N THR A 186 7.37 17.84 4.70
CA THR A 186 7.95 18.55 5.86
C THR A 186 7.74 17.82 7.19
N SER A 187 6.69 17.01 7.28
CA SER A 187 6.33 16.23 8.47
C SER A 187 6.85 14.78 8.46
N GLY A 188 7.46 14.31 7.36
CA GLY A 188 7.91 12.91 7.24
C GLY A 188 6.77 11.88 7.06
N GLN A 189 5.58 12.32 6.68
CA GLN A 189 4.38 11.47 6.54
C GLN A 189 4.16 10.94 5.13
N ILE A 190 4.87 11.48 4.13
CA ILE A 190 4.64 11.15 2.72
C ILE A 190 5.39 9.89 2.31
N SER A 191 4.74 9.09 1.49
CA SER A 191 5.25 7.94 0.76
C SER A 191 4.75 7.99 -0.69
N LEU A 192 5.32 7.19 -1.59
CA LEU A 192 4.92 7.19 -3.00
C LEU A 192 4.47 5.82 -3.48
N VAL A 193 3.48 5.79 -4.38
CA VAL A 193 3.14 4.60 -5.18
C VAL A 193 4.02 4.57 -6.42
N VAL A 194 4.80 3.49 -6.58
CA VAL A 194 5.65 3.26 -7.76
C VAL A 194 5.49 1.80 -8.22
N GLY A 195 4.97 1.59 -9.44
CA GLY A 195 4.67 0.25 -9.95
C GLY A 195 5.90 -0.61 -10.21
N ALA A 196 5.80 -1.92 -9.94
CA ALA A 196 6.88 -2.90 -10.13
C ALA A 196 7.21 -3.21 -11.59
N THR A 197 6.39 -2.78 -12.55
CA THR A 197 6.52 -3.14 -13.97
C THR A 197 7.82 -2.60 -14.59
N PHE A 198 8.38 -1.52 -14.04
CA PHE A 198 9.53 -0.83 -14.58
C PHE A 198 10.57 -0.53 -13.49
N PRO A 199 11.49 -1.47 -13.20
CA PRO A 199 12.51 -1.31 -12.14
C PRO A 199 13.39 -0.07 -12.30
N GLU A 200 13.69 0.33 -13.53
CA GLU A 200 14.48 1.54 -13.80
C GLU A 200 13.80 2.83 -13.32
N GLU A 201 12.46 2.87 -13.38
CA GLU A 201 11.67 4.00 -12.90
C GLU A 201 11.64 4.03 -11.38
N ILE A 202 11.59 2.84 -10.74
CA ILE A 202 11.74 2.72 -9.28
C ILE A 202 13.10 3.26 -8.83
N ALA A 203 14.18 2.88 -9.50
CA ALA A 203 15.54 3.34 -9.18
C ALA A 203 15.66 4.87 -9.29
N LYS A 204 15.08 5.47 -10.35
CA LYS A 204 15.06 6.92 -10.52
C LYS A 204 14.28 7.63 -9.40
N VAL A 205 13.12 7.11 -9.04
CA VAL A 205 12.35 7.66 -7.91
C VAL A 205 13.14 7.51 -6.62
N ARG A 206 13.69 6.32 -6.33
CA ARG A 206 14.48 6.04 -5.13
C ARG A 206 15.66 7.01 -4.99
N SER A 207 16.37 7.33 -6.09
CA SER A 207 17.49 8.28 -6.07
C SER A 207 17.08 9.72 -5.67
N ILE A 208 15.80 10.09 -5.90
CA ILE A 208 15.25 11.40 -5.54
C ILE A 208 14.75 11.42 -4.10
N VAL A 209 14.04 10.37 -3.68
CA VAL A 209 13.28 10.38 -2.43
C VAL A 209 14.05 9.80 -1.23
N GLY A 210 15.28 9.29 -1.44
CA GLY A 210 16.11 8.76 -0.36
C GLY A 210 15.42 7.62 0.41
N ASP A 211 15.22 7.78 1.71
CA ASP A 211 14.68 6.75 2.61
C ASP A 211 13.12 6.73 2.67
N MET A 212 12.44 7.60 1.90
CA MET A 212 10.98 7.64 1.88
C MET A 212 10.40 6.26 1.49
N PRO A 213 9.40 5.72 2.21
CA PRO A 213 8.79 4.44 1.86
C PRO A 213 8.11 4.47 0.48
N LEU A 214 8.23 3.38 -0.26
CA LEU A 214 7.55 3.19 -1.55
C LEU A 214 6.52 2.06 -1.44
N LEU A 215 5.28 2.32 -1.80
CA LEU A 215 4.27 1.28 -2.03
C LEU A 215 4.41 0.81 -3.48
N ILE A 216 4.76 -0.47 -3.64
CA ILE A 216 5.09 -1.05 -4.95
C ILE A 216 4.06 -2.13 -5.31
N PRO A 217 2.99 -1.77 -6.05
CA PRO A 217 2.07 -2.75 -6.62
C PRO A 217 2.62 -3.35 -7.91
N GLY A 218 2.11 -4.54 -8.29
CA GLY A 218 2.37 -5.13 -9.59
C GLY A 218 3.29 -6.35 -9.58
N ILE A 219 3.72 -6.83 -8.41
CA ILE A 219 4.38 -8.14 -8.28
C ILE A 219 3.34 -9.27 -8.40
N GLY A 220 3.66 -10.29 -9.16
CA GLY A 220 2.80 -11.44 -9.43
C GLY A 220 1.86 -11.22 -10.61
N ALA A 221 0.61 -10.84 -10.38
CA ALA A 221 -0.44 -10.75 -11.42
C ALA A 221 -0.12 -9.79 -12.60
N GLN A 222 0.79 -8.83 -12.42
CA GLN A 222 1.22 -7.87 -13.45
C GLN A 222 2.64 -8.16 -13.99
N GLY A 223 3.29 -9.25 -13.54
CA GLY A 223 4.56 -9.73 -14.10
C GLY A 223 5.81 -8.95 -13.68
N GLY A 224 5.75 -8.17 -12.59
CA GLY A 224 6.94 -7.47 -12.06
C GLY A 224 8.03 -8.46 -11.62
N ASP A 225 9.28 -8.20 -12.02
CA ASP A 225 10.46 -8.97 -11.63
C ASP A 225 10.82 -8.64 -10.16
N ILE A 226 10.82 -9.67 -9.31
CA ILE A 226 11.11 -9.52 -7.87
C ILE A 226 12.55 -9.04 -7.64
N ASP A 227 13.52 -9.67 -8.25
CA ASP A 227 14.95 -9.35 -8.05
C ASP A 227 15.25 -7.92 -8.49
N ALA A 228 14.82 -7.56 -9.69
CA ALA A 228 15.02 -6.21 -10.23
C ALA A 228 14.26 -5.15 -9.40
N THR A 229 13.05 -5.44 -8.94
CA THR A 229 12.25 -4.54 -8.11
C THR A 229 12.92 -4.30 -6.76
N VAL A 230 13.35 -5.37 -6.07
CA VAL A 230 14.00 -5.26 -4.75
C VAL A 230 15.32 -4.52 -4.86
N LYS A 231 16.13 -4.82 -5.86
CA LYS A 231 17.39 -4.10 -6.13
C LYS A 231 17.16 -2.61 -6.38
N ALA A 232 16.17 -2.27 -7.18
CA ALA A 232 15.88 -0.87 -7.56
C ALA A 232 15.26 -0.04 -6.43
N GLY A 233 14.43 -0.67 -5.59
CA GLY A 233 13.62 0.02 -4.59
C GLY A 233 14.21 0.02 -3.18
N SER A 234 15.22 -0.79 -2.88
CA SER A 234 15.86 -0.82 -1.56
C SER A 234 16.52 0.53 -1.20
N ILE A 235 16.46 0.88 0.07
CA ILE A 235 17.21 2.03 0.60
C ILE A 235 18.70 1.73 0.50
N LEU A 236 19.49 2.74 0.13
CA LEU A 236 20.93 2.63 0.01
C LEU A 236 21.55 2.10 1.32
N ASN A 237 22.35 1.05 1.21
CA ASN A 237 23.01 0.36 2.35
C ASN A 237 22.04 -0.33 3.34
N LYS A 238 20.75 -0.44 3.01
CA LYS A 238 19.72 -1.15 3.81
C LYS A 238 18.88 -2.05 2.91
N PRO A 239 19.49 -3.12 2.32
CA PRO A 239 18.76 -3.98 1.40
C PRO A 239 17.53 -4.61 2.08
N GLY A 240 16.45 -4.73 1.33
CA GLY A 240 15.21 -5.29 1.84
C GLY A 240 14.37 -4.34 2.71
N THR A 241 14.66 -3.04 2.68
CA THR A 241 13.87 -2.00 3.37
C THR A 241 13.45 -0.90 2.40
N GLY A 242 12.59 0.00 2.84
CA GLY A 242 12.12 1.14 2.04
C GLY A 242 10.95 0.81 1.12
N MET A 243 10.43 -0.41 1.14
CA MET A 243 9.36 -0.86 0.25
C MET A 243 8.25 -1.59 0.99
N LEU A 244 7.02 -1.39 0.51
CA LEU A 244 5.84 -2.20 0.79
C LEU A 244 5.42 -2.83 -0.54
N ILE A 245 5.80 -4.08 -0.76
CA ILE A 245 5.57 -4.76 -2.03
C ILE A 245 4.20 -5.45 -1.97
N ASN A 246 3.23 -4.86 -2.69
CA ASN A 246 1.85 -5.31 -2.63
C ASN A 246 1.57 -6.49 -3.56
N SER A 247 1.04 -7.56 -2.97
CA SER A 247 0.45 -8.69 -3.66
C SER A 247 -0.99 -8.89 -3.18
N SER A 248 -1.96 -8.93 -4.10
CA SER A 248 -3.39 -9.09 -3.80
C SER A 248 -3.92 -10.38 -4.40
N ARG A 249 -4.38 -10.35 -5.64
CA ARG A 249 -5.14 -11.43 -6.30
C ARG A 249 -4.44 -12.79 -6.29
N THR A 250 -3.13 -12.82 -6.41
CA THR A 250 -2.35 -14.08 -6.38
C THR A 250 -2.42 -14.76 -5.01
N ILE A 251 -2.49 -13.97 -3.94
CA ILE A 251 -2.64 -14.47 -2.57
C ILE A 251 -4.11 -14.77 -2.27
N LEU A 252 -5.00 -13.80 -2.50
CA LEU A 252 -6.41 -13.92 -2.13
C LEU A 252 -7.10 -15.13 -2.77
N TYR A 253 -6.75 -15.43 -4.02
CA TYR A 253 -7.43 -16.46 -4.81
C TYR A 253 -6.50 -17.62 -5.12
N ALA A 254 -5.66 -17.99 -4.16
CA ALA A 254 -4.74 -19.14 -4.27
C ALA A 254 -5.47 -20.50 -4.34
N SER A 255 -6.66 -20.59 -3.72
CA SER A 255 -7.58 -21.71 -3.86
C SER A 255 -9.03 -21.22 -3.90
N PRO A 256 -9.93 -21.88 -4.67
CA PRO A 256 -11.35 -21.57 -4.72
C PRO A 256 -12.19 -22.27 -3.64
N ASP A 257 -11.62 -23.15 -2.87
CA ASP A 257 -12.29 -24.00 -1.89
C ASP A 257 -12.08 -23.53 -0.42
N ASN A 258 -12.52 -24.33 0.54
CA ASN A 258 -12.45 -24.02 1.96
C ASN A 258 -11.02 -23.98 2.52
N SER A 259 -10.03 -24.45 1.79
CA SER A 259 -8.61 -24.34 2.15
C SER A 259 -7.96 -23.01 1.69
N PHE A 260 -8.79 -22.03 1.30
CA PHE A 260 -8.33 -20.77 0.74
C PHE A 260 -7.32 -20.03 1.65
N ALA A 261 -7.53 -20.04 2.97
CA ALA A 261 -6.66 -19.34 3.91
C ALA A 261 -5.26 -20.00 4.00
N GLU A 262 -5.22 -21.35 4.06
CA GLU A 262 -3.96 -22.09 4.03
C GLU A 262 -3.24 -21.95 2.69
N ALA A 263 -3.96 -21.96 1.58
CA ALA A 263 -3.39 -21.73 0.26
C ALA A 263 -2.85 -20.31 0.14
N SER A 264 -3.59 -19.30 0.63
CA SER A 264 -3.14 -17.91 0.69
C SER A 264 -1.86 -17.78 1.52
N ARG A 265 -1.77 -18.46 2.69
CA ARG A 265 -0.56 -18.50 3.51
C ARG A 265 0.63 -19.06 2.74
N ALA A 266 0.44 -20.19 2.05
CA ALA A 266 1.51 -20.83 1.27
C ALA A 266 2.07 -19.88 0.20
N VAL A 267 1.20 -19.19 -0.55
CA VAL A 267 1.61 -18.23 -1.57
C VAL A 267 2.26 -16.98 -0.94
N ALA A 268 1.73 -16.45 0.15
CA ALA A 268 2.31 -15.34 0.86
C ALA A 268 3.71 -15.66 1.40
N MET A 269 3.90 -16.87 1.97
CA MET A 269 5.20 -17.34 2.45
C MET A 269 6.21 -17.45 1.31
N ALA A 270 5.83 -18.07 0.20
CA ALA A 270 6.69 -18.19 -0.98
C ALA A 270 7.08 -16.79 -1.52
N THR A 271 6.14 -15.86 -1.56
CA THR A 271 6.40 -14.47 -2.01
C THR A 271 7.35 -13.75 -1.06
N ARG A 272 7.11 -13.80 0.25
CA ARG A 272 8.00 -13.25 1.27
C ARG A 272 9.42 -13.80 1.15
N ASP A 273 9.55 -15.12 0.98
CA ASP A 273 10.86 -15.78 0.91
C ASP A 273 11.62 -15.41 -0.36
N ALA A 274 10.91 -15.26 -1.49
CA ALA A 274 11.50 -14.74 -2.73
C ALA A 274 12.00 -13.28 -2.57
N LEU A 275 11.21 -12.42 -1.91
CA LEU A 275 11.62 -11.04 -1.60
C LEU A 275 12.85 -11.00 -0.68
N ARG A 276 12.90 -11.84 0.35
CA ARG A 276 14.06 -11.98 1.25
C ARG A 276 15.31 -12.47 0.52
N ALA A 277 15.15 -13.41 -0.40
CA ALA A 277 16.24 -13.93 -1.22
C ALA A 277 16.80 -12.85 -2.15
N ALA A 278 15.92 -12.05 -2.78
CA ALA A 278 16.30 -10.92 -3.62
C ALA A 278 17.07 -9.84 -2.85
N ALA A 279 16.71 -9.58 -1.61
CA ALA A 279 17.39 -8.60 -0.74
C ALA A 279 18.82 -9.01 -0.32
N LYS A 280 19.19 -10.28 -0.49
CA LYS A 280 20.53 -10.80 -0.15
C LYS A 280 21.51 -10.82 -1.34
N LYS A 281 21.01 -10.51 -2.55
CA LYS A 281 21.80 -10.42 -3.78
C LYS A 281 22.40 -9.03 -3.94
#